data_185b46dea27d91e40c57305cb296e09f
#
_entry.id   185b46dea27d91e40c57305cb296e09f
#
_cell.length_a   1.000
_cell.length_b   1.000
_cell.length_c   1.000
_cell.angle_alpha   90.00
_cell.angle_beta   90.00
_cell.angle_gamma   90.00
#
_symmetry.space_group_name_H-M   'P 1'
#
loop_
_entity.id
_entity.type
_entity.pdbx_description
1 polymer ?
#
loop_
_entity_poly.entity_id
_entity_poly.type
_entity_poly.pdbx_seq_one_letter_code
_entity_poly.pdbx_strand_id
1 'polypeptide(L)' 'MSAQQDRIERSLKRLGFQLAKGRGKAFKITATSGGVAPSTTDAMTLDQVELWIGGSSGS' A
#
# COMPACT_ATOMS: atom_id res chain seq x y z
N MET A 1 14.71 4.19 -6.77
CA MET A 1 13.34 4.60 -6.43
C MET A 1 12.52 4.75 -7.70
N SER A 2 11.34 4.20 -7.72
CA SER A 2 10.49 4.28 -8.90
C SER A 2 9.38 5.30 -8.68
N ALA A 3 8.96 5.93 -9.76
CA ALA A 3 7.86 6.88 -9.70
C ALA A 3 6.57 6.19 -9.26
N GLN A 4 6.40 4.94 -9.61
CA GLN A 4 5.25 4.15 -9.20
C GLN A 4 5.21 3.99 -7.68
N GLN A 5 6.34 3.66 -7.07
CA GLN A 5 6.41 3.49 -5.63
C GLN A 5 6.10 4.78 -4.91
N ASP A 6 6.69 5.89 -5.34
CA ASP A 6 6.43 7.20 -4.74
C ASP A 6 4.95 7.55 -4.80
N ARG A 7 4.33 7.32 -5.94
CA ARG A 7 2.91 7.62 -6.14
C ARG A 7 2.03 6.78 -5.22
N ILE A 8 2.36 5.50 -5.10
CA ILE A 8 1.64 4.58 -4.24
C ILE A 8 1.77 5.01 -2.78
N GLU A 9 2.97 5.35 -2.35
CA GLU A 9 3.19 5.77 -0.97
C GLU A 9 2.41 7.03 -0.63
N ARG A 10 2.35 7.98 -1.55
CA ARG A 10 1.57 9.20 -1.36
C ARG A 10 0.08 8.90 -1.23
N SER A 11 -0.43 8.02 -2.09
CA SER A 11 -1.84 7.64 -2.03
C SER A 11 -2.18 6.95 -0.73
N LEU A 12 -1.33 6.03 -0.28
CA LEU A 12 -1.53 5.34 0.99
C LEU A 12 -1.52 6.32 2.15
N LYS A 13 -0.59 7.27 2.13
CA LYS A 13 -0.49 8.25 3.20
C LYS A 13 -1.77 9.08 3.33
N ARG A 14 -2.38 9.42 2.21
CA ARG A 14 -3.65 10.16 2.22
C ARG A 14 -4.78 9.36 2.84
N LEU A 15 -4.71 8.04 2.70
CA LEU A 15 -5.71 7.15 3.27
C LEU A 15 -5.42 6.76 4.72
N GLY A 16 -4.29 7.18 5.26
CA GLY A 16 -3.90 6.81 6.62
C GLY A 16 -3.11 5.51 6.69
N PHE A 17 -2.51 5.11 5.58
CA PHE A 17 -1.72 3.88 5.52
C PHE A 17 -0.29 4.19 5.08
N GLN A 18 0.54 3.18 5.09
CA GLN A 18 1.90 3.30 4.58
C GLN A 18 2.33 1.98 3.97
N LEU A 19 3.30 2.07 3.08
CA LEU A 19 3.87 0.90 2.44
C LEU A 19 5.02 0.38 3.28
N ALA A 20 5.03 -0.90 3.57
CA ALA A 20 6.10 -1.52 4.34
C ALA A 20 6.63 -2.72 3.56
N LYS A 21 7.81 -3.18 3.91
CA LYS A 21 8.39 -4.36 3.28
C LYS A 21 7.69 -5.61 3.81
N GLY A 22 7.23 -6.43 2.88
CA GLY A 22 6.68 -7.73 3.18
C GLY A 22 7.73 -8.83 3.01
N ARG A 23 7.30 -9.98 2.54
CA ARG A 23 8.19 -11.11 2.33
C ARG A 23 9.01 -10.93 1.05
N GLY A 24 10.30 -11.20 1.13
CA GLY A 24 11.19 -11.12 -0.03
C GLY A 24 11.13 -9.73 -0.66
N LYS A 25 10.77 -9.67 -1.92
CA LYS A 25 10.66 -8.41 -2.66
C LYS A 25 9.23 -7.85 -2.66
N ALA A 26 8.34 -8.46 -1.91
CA ALA A 26 6.95 -8.01 -1.84
C ALA A 26 6.80 -6.85 -0.85
N PHE A 27 5.58 -6.32 -0.82
CA PHE A 27 5.24 -5.21 0.08
C PHE A 27 3.97 -5.54 0.83
N LYS A 28 3.71 -4.79 1.88
CA LYS A 28 2.47 -4.89 2.62
C LYS A 28 1.99 -3.50 3.00
N ILE A 29 0.71 -3.39 3.34
CA ILE A 29 0.10 -2.14 3.73
C ILE A 29 -0.10 -2.13 5.23
N THR A 30 0.35 -1.07 5.89
CA THR A 30 0.19 -0.92 7.34
C THR A 30 -0.46 0.42 7.64
N ALA A 31 -1.04 0.55 8.83
CA ALA A 31 -1.63 1.80 9.26
C ALA A 31 -0.56 2.74 9.81
N THR A 32 -0.69 4.03 9.53
CA THR A 32 0.31 5.03 9.97
C THR A 32 -0.02 5.63 11.32
N SER A 33 -1.29 5.67 11.71
CA SER A 33 -1.72 6.42 12.89
C SER A 33 -2.25 5.52 14.00
N GLY A 34 -1.74 4.32 14.12
CA GLY A 34 -2.21 3.41 15.15
C GLY A 34 -3.58 2.80 14.88
N GLY A 35 -4.12 3.03 13.70
CA GLY A 35 -5.36 2.39 13.30
C GLY A 35 -5.17 0.94 12.96
N VAL A 36 -6.23 0.30 12.53
CA VAL A 36 -6.19 -1.11 12.14
C VAL A 36 -5.68 -1.23 10.71
N ALA A 37 -4.66 -2.03 10.50
CA ALA A 37 -4.13 -2.28 9.16
C ALA A 37 -5.19 -3.03 8.33
N PRO A 38 -5.27 -2.77 7.02
CA PRO A 38 -6.23 -3.49 6.18
C PRO A 38 -5.85 -4.97 6.08
N SER A 39 -6.85 -5.80 5.84
CA SER A 39 -6.65 -7.24 5.66
C SER A 39 -6.03 -7.51 4.30
N THR A 40 -4.72 -7.33 4.21
CA THR A 40 -3.99 -7.61 3.00
C THR A 40 -2.86 -8.60 3.30
N THR A 41 -2.39 -9.28 2.27
CA THR A 41 -1.26 -10.18 2.42
C THR A 41 0.03 -9.37 2.49
N ASP A 42 1.10 -9.97 3.00
CA ASP A 42 2.41 -9.36 3.02
C ASP A 42 3.22 -9.73 1.77
N ALA A 43 2.57 -10.21 0.74
CA ALA A 43 3.19 -10.64 -0.51
C ALA A 43 2.59 -9.91 -1.71
N MET A 44 2.34 -8.62 -1.57
CA MET A 44 1.77 -7.79 -2.64
C MET A 44 2.87 -7.14 -3.46
N THR A 45 2.69 -7.12 -4.77
CA THR A 45 3.56 -6.34 -5.65
C THR A 45 3.07 -4.89 -5.68
N LEU A 46 3.90 -3.99 -6.23
CA LEU A 46 3.48 -2.61 -6.39
C LEU A 46 2.23 -2.51 -7.26
N ASP A 47 2.13 -3.33 -8.30
CA ASP A 47 0.95 -3.36 -9.15
C ASP A 47 -0.30 -3.77 -8.37
N GLN A 48 -0.16 -4.74 -7.49
CA GLN A 48 -1.28 -5.18 -6.67
C GLN A 48 -1.70 -4.11 -5.68
N VAL A 49 -0.74 -3.43 -5.07
CA VAL A 49 -1.04 -2.31 -4.17
C VAL A 49 -1.76 -1.20 -4.91
N GLU A 50 -1.31 -0.89 -6.12
CA GLU A 50 -1.94 0.13 -6.94
C GLU A 50 -3.38 -0.24 -7.28
N LEU A 51 -3.63 -1.49 -7.63
CA LEU A 51 -4.98 -1.97 -7.87
C LEU A 51 -5.85 -1.89 -6.62
N TRP A 52 -5.27 -2.21 -5.48
CA TRP A 52 -5.98 -2.13 -4.21
C TRP A 52 -6.42 -0.68 -3.92
N ILE A 53 -5.51 0.26 -4.12
CA ILE A 53 -5.80 1.69 -3.92
C ILE A 53 -6.87 2.15 -4.91
N GLY A 54 -6.73 1.79 -6.17
CA GLY A 54 -7.68 2.16 -7.20
C GLY A 54 -9.07 1.61 -6.90
N GLY A 55 -9.15 0.38 -6.45
CA GLY A 55 -10.42 -0.22 -6.06
C GLY A 55 -11.05 0.48 -4.88
N SER A 56 -10.24 0.88 -3.90
CA SER A 56 -10.78 1.56 -2.73
C SER A 56 -11.17 3.00 -3.02
N SER A 57 -10.64 3.62 -4.04
CA SER A 57 -11.05 4.98 -4.38
C SER A 57 -12.35 5.02 -5.16
N GLY A 58 -12.96 3.90 -5.40
CA GLY A 58 -14.28 3.85 -6.00
C GLY A 58 -14.35 4.29 -7.45
N SER A 59 -13.25 4.25 -8.12
CA SER A 59 -13.23 4.63 -9.53
C SER A 59 -13.78 3.50 -10.41
#